data_76f512ac4e6c4f3a600826415ca22f4b
#
_entry.id   76f512ac4e6c4f3a600826415ca22f4b
#
_cell.length_a   1.000
_cell.length_b   1.000
_cell.length_c   1.000
_cell.angle_alpha   90.00
_cell.angle_beta   90.00
_cell.angle_gamma   90.00
#
_symmetry.space_group_name_H-M   'P 1'
#
loop_
_entity.id
_entity.type
_entity.pdbx_description
1 polymer ?
#
loop_
_entity_poly.entity_id
_entity_poly.type
_entity_poly.pdbx_seq_one_letter_code
_entity_poly.pdbx_strand_id
1 'polypeptide(L)'
;SNHQEAQEPLVSVIIPTYNRLIYLKQAVESVLQQTYKNLEIIVSDDCSPENPQAMIESFQDARIRFRRNSKNLGNGPNVAGAFKQAQGKYVASLNDDDLWNPDFLEKLVPPLEANPDVVVAFCDHYIIDADGVINYATTEEHTRLWKRDQLKAEVYQPFCTIGLVDQAVSPASSAVIRRDKVNWDELLSVGVYWDYYLTYLACRSGDGAYYYPERLTRYRVHELSETHISGSGNAKAQIRKGKSGIFCYEHFLADPQLQKHRSYFTQKLAQANTTLGIGLIRDGRVAEARPYLFRALSQNFSLRTVAALMLTVIPQQLANPFEISPRREIIQQTKVHSKLH
;
A
#
# COMPACT_ATOMS: atom_id res chain seq x y z
N SER A 1 -36.44 -19.72 -23.35
CA SER A 1 -35.03 -19.84 -22.93
C SER A 1 -34.79 -18.83 -21.82
N ASN A 2 -34.83 -19.31 -20.56
CA ASN A 2 -34.46 -18.52 -19.39
C ASN A 2 -32.97 -18.29 -19.39
N HIS A 3 -32.53 -17.15 -19.91
CA HIS A 3 -31.23 -16.62 -19.53
C HIS A 3 -31.39 -16.09 -18.09
N GLN A 4 -31.11 -16.90 -17.08
CA GLN A 4 -30.75 -16.38 -15.77
C GLN A 4 -29.48 -15.56 -16.02
N GLU A 5 -29.62 -14.24 -15.97
CA GLU A 5 -28.44 -13.36 -15.83
C GLU A 5 -27.67 -13.89 -14.63
N ALA A 6 -26.43 -14.33 -14.86
CA ALA A 6 -25.57 -14.78 -13.78
C ALA A 6 -25.44 -13.61 -12.79
N GLN A 7 -25.89 -13.81 -11.55
CA GLN A 7 -25.86 -12.78 -10.51
C GLN A 7 -24.41 -12.39 -10.28
N GLU A 8 -24.10 -11.10 -10.39
CA GLU A 8 -22.75 -10.56 -10.09
C GLU A 8 -22.38 -10.94 -8.65
N PRO A 9 -21.18 -11.53 -8.40
CA PRO A 9 -20.73 -11.85 -7.05
C PRO A 9 -20.56 -10.59 -6.20
N LEU A 10 -20.77 -10.74 -4.89
CA LEU A 10 -20.55 -9.64 -3.95
C LEU A 10 -19.06 -9.27 -3.89
N VAL A 11 -18.78 -7.98 -4.00
CA VAL A 11 -17.46 -7.39 -3.76
C VAL A 11 -17.49 -6.56 -2.49
N SER A 12 -16.58 -6.83 -1.57
CA SER A 12 -16.38 -6.02 -0.37
C SER A 12 -15.32 -4.95 -0.65
N VAL A 13 -15.70 -3.69 -0.51
CA VAL A 13 -14.79 -2.55 -0.66
C VAL A 13 -14.39 -2.04 0.71
N ILE A 14 -13.10 -1.99 0.98
CA ILE A 14 -12.52 -1.51 2.23
C ILE A 14 -11.95 -0.12 2.01
N ILE A 15 -12.38 0.86 2.81
CA ILE A 15 -11.84 2.22 2.79
C ILE A 15 -11.31 2.55 4.19
N PRO A 16 -10.01 2.33 4.43
CA PRO A 16 -9.39 2.78 5.68
C PRO A 16 -9.22 4.30 5.65
N THR A 17 -9.44 4.95 6.80
CA THR A 17 -9.33 6.40 6.89
C THR A 17 -8.78 6.86 8.23
N TYR A 18 -8.03 7.95 8.20
CA TYR A 18 -7.61 8.72 9.37
C TYR A 18 -7.42 10.19 8.98
N ASN A 19 -8.21 11.07 9.61
CA ASN A 19 -8.03 12.54 9.54
C ASN A 19 -8.00 13.13 8.13
N ARG A 20 -8.89 12.66 7.23
CA ARG A 20 -8.99 13.12 5.82
C ARG A 20 -10.42 13.20 5.34
N LEU A 21 -11.27 13.93 6.08
CA LEU A 21 -12.72 13.96 5.86
C LEU A 21 -13.13 14.32 4.43
N ILE A 22 -12.49 15.32 3.83
CA ILE A 22 -12.82 15.81 2.47
C ILE A 22 -12.49 14.76 1.42
N TYR A 23 -11.30 14.18 1.48
CA TYR A 23 -10.88 13.14 0.55
C TYR A 23 -11.67 11.86 0.73
N LEU A 24 -11.96 11.48 1.99
CA LEU A 24 -12.80 10.32 2.29
C LEU A 24 -14.17 10.43 1.60
N LYS A 25 -14.80 11.60 1.66
CA LYS A 25 -16.08 11.83 0.97
C LYS A 25 -15.98 11.56 -0.53
N GLN A 26 -14.92 12.06 -1.17
CA GLN A 26 -14.67 11.84 -2.60
C GLN A 26 -14.41 10.35 -2.91
N ALA A 27 -13.63 9.67 -2.08
CA ALA A 27 -13.35 8.24 -2.23
C ALA A 27 -14.64 7.42 -2.16
N VAL A 28 -15.49 7.64 -1.16
CA VAL A 28 -16.78 6.97 -1.03
C VAL A 28 -17.69 7.25 -2.22
N GLU A 29 -17.78 8.49 -2.68
CA GLU A 29 -18.56 8.87 -3.86
C GLU A 29 -18.09 8.09 -5.10
N SER A 30 -16.79 7.91 -5.29
CA SER A 30 -16.25 7.15 -6.43
C SER A 30 -16.60 5.67 -6.39
N VAL A 31 -16.77 5.09 -5.20
CA VAL A 31 -17.24 3.71 -5.04
C VAL A 31 -18.74 3.60 -5.29
N LEU A 32 -19.54 4.54 -4.80
CA LEU A 32 -20.97 4.58 -5.04
C LEU A 32 -21.33 4.76 -6.51
N GLN A 33 -20.46 5.38 -7.29
CA GLN A 33 -20.63 5.61 -8.73
C GLN A 33 -20.17 4.42 -9.60
N GLN A 34 -19.72 3.32 -9.01
CA GLN A 34 -19.33 2.14 -9.77
C GLN A 34 -20.50 1.59 -10.58
N THR A 35 -20.23 1.20 -11.83
CA THR A 35 -21.21 0.50 -12.68
C THR A 35 -21.51 -0.89 -12.15
N TYR A 36 -20.56 -1.52 -11.45
CA TYR A 36 -20.77 -2.75 -10.70
C TYR A 36 -21.54 -2.46 -9.41
N LYS A 37 -22.73 -3.07 -9.23
CA LYS A 37 -23.68 -2.64 -8.18
C LYS A 37 -23.72 -3.55 -6.94
N ASN A 38 -23.32 -4.82 -7.05
CA ASN A 38 -23.37 -5.75 -5.91
C ASN A 38 -22.15 -5.56 -4.99
N LEU A 39 -22.22 -4.54 -4.16
CA LEU A 39 -21.16 -4.09 -3.27
C LEU A 39 -21.63 -4.08 -1.81
N GLU A 40 -20.71 -4.37 -0.91
CA GLU A 40 -20.70 -3.84 0.45
C GLU A 40 -19.47 -2.93 0.62
N ILE A 41 -19.63 -1.84 1.34
CA ILE A 41 -18.58 -0.84 1.54
C ILE A 41 -18.32 -0.72 3.03
N ILE A 42 -17.11 -0.99 3.47
CA ILE A 42 -16.70 -0.92 4.87
C ILE A 42 -15.73 0.25 5.03
N VAL A 43 -16.21 1.34 5.58
CA VAL A 43 -15.38 2.49 5.96
C VAL A 43 -14.83 2.24 7.36
N SER A 44 -13.52 2.20 7.51
CA SER A 44 -12.84 1.88 8.76
C SER A 44 -12.03 3.09 9.24
N ASP A 45 -12.57 3.80 10.22
CA ASP A 45 -11.95 4.99 10.81
C ASP A 45 -11.05 4.62 11.99
N ASP A 46 -9.80 5.05 11.94
CA ASP A 46 -8.80 4.80 12.97
C ASP A 46 -8.78 5.91 14.05
N CYS A 47 -9.95 6.25 14.56
CA CYS A 47 -10.14 7.26 15.59
C CYS A 47 -9.70 8.67 15.16
N SER A 48 -10.18 9.14 14.03
CA SER A 48 -9.95 10.51 13.54
C SER A 48 -10.40 11.55 14.57
N PRO A 49 -9.65 12.66 14.71
CA PRO A 49 -10.07 13.76 15.61
C PRO A 49 -11.48 14.28 15.30
N GLU A 50 -11.82 14.42 14.01
CA GLU A 50 -13.17 14.69 13.55
C GLU A 50 -13.82 13.38 13.10
N ASN A 51 -14.87 12.95 13.83
CA ASN A 51 -15.57 11.70 13.53
C ASN A 51 -16.30 11.79 12.19
N PRO A 52 -15.96 10.98 11.19
CA PRO A 52 -16.60 11.03 9.88
C PRO A 52 -17.99 10.40 9.82
N GLN A 53 -18.51 9.84 10.91
CA GLN A 53 -19.75 9.06 10.92
C GLN A 53 -20.94 9.82 10.33
N ALA A 54 -21.14 11.07 10.72
CA ALA A 54 -22.25 11.86 10.23
C ALA A 54 -22.20 12.10 8.72
N MET A 55 -20.99 12.34 8.18
CA MET A 55 -20.78 12.50 6.75
C MET A 55 -21.07 11.19 6.01
N ILE A 56 -20.61 10.05 6.53
CA ILE A 56 -20.88 8.73 5.95
C ILE A 56 -22.37 8.41 5.96
N GLU A 57 -23.07 8.66 7.08
CA GLU A 57 -24.52 8.45 7.20
C GLU A 57 -25.31 9.35 6.25
N SER A 58 -24.79 10.51 5.88
CA SER A 58 -25.45 11.45 4.96
C SER A 58 -25.62 10.89 3.54
N PHE A 59 -24.85 9.88 3.15
CA PHE A 59 -25.03 9.21 1.85
C PHE A 59 -26.32 8.40 1.77
N GLN A 60 -26.90 7.98 2.90
CA GLN A 60 -28.16 7.20 2.97
C GLN A 60 -28.14 5.97 2.05
N ASP A 61 -27.00 5.31 1.93
CA ASP A 61 -26.82 4.09 1.15
C ASP A 61 -26.63 2.89 2.09
N ALA A 62 -27.56 1.94 2.01
CA ALA A 62 -27.57 0.76 2.88
C ALA A 62 -26.39 -0.19 2.68
N ARG A 63 -25.65 -0.05 1.58
CA ARG A 63 -24.47 -0.86 1.31
C ARG A 63 -23.25 -0.43 2.15
N ILE A 64 -23.26 0.77 2.76
CA ILE A 64 -22.17 1.31 3.54
C ILE A 64 -22.31 0.87 5.00
N ARG A 65 -21.25 0.28 5.53
CA ARG A 65 -21.06 0.04 6.97
C ARG A 65 -19.90 0.87 7.47
N PHE A 66 -20.13 1.60 8.56
CA PHE A 66 -19.12 2.40 9.22
C PHE A 66 -18.65 1.71 10.49
N ARG A 67 -17.32 1.56 10.63
CA ARG A 67 -16.71 1.13 11.89
C ARG A 67 -15.66 2.13 12.32
N ARG A 68 -15.46 2.27 13.62
CA ARG A 68 -14.50 3.20 14.21
C ARG A 68 -13.76 2.52 15.34
N ASN A 69 -12.44 2.59 15.35
CA ASN A 69 -11.63 2.17 16.47
C ASN A 69 -11.77 3.17 17.62
N SER A 70 -11.76 2.67 18.86
CA SER A 70 -11.88 3.51 20.06
C SER A 70 -10.64 4.36 20.33
N LYS A 71 -9.51 4.00 19.73
CA LYS A 71 -8.23 4.73 19.74
C LYS A 71 -7.50 4.53 18.42
N ASN A 72 -6.51 5.35 18.14
CA ASN A 72 -5.66 5.16 16.98
C ASN A 72 -4.81 3.89 17.16
N LEU A 73 -5.03 2.90 16.30
CA LEU A 73 -4.36 1.60 16.34
C LEU A 73 -3.27 1.45 15.28
N GLY A 74 -3.23 2.37 14.29
CA GLY A 74 -2.36 2.27 13.13
C GLY A 74 -2.99 1.51 11.96
N ASN A 75 -2.31 1.52 10.82
CA ASN A 75 -2.83 0.98 9.55
C ASN A 75 -3.13 -0.52 9.62
N GLY A 76 -2.20 -1.33 10.13
CA GLY A 76 -2.37 -2.78 10.18
C GLY A 76 -3.65 -3.23 10.90
N PRO A 77 -3.84 -2.89 12.17
CA PRO A 77 -5.06 -3.23 12.89
C PRO A 77 -6.34 -2.65 12.28
N ASN A 78 -6.27 -1.42 11.77
CA ASN A 78 -7.43 -0.77 11.15
C ASN A 78 -7.88 -1.51 9.89
N VAL A 79 -6.95 -1.82 9.01
CA VAL A 79 -7.20 -2.56 7.76
C VAL A 79 -7.63 -4.00 8.05
N ALA A 80 -6.91 -4.72 8.92
CA ALA A 80 -7.24 -6.10 9.28
C ALA A 80 -8.63 -6.22 9.89
N GLY A 81 -9.01 -5.27 10.76
CA GLY A 81 -10.35 -5.23 11.34
C GLY A 81 -11.47 -5.06 10.31
N ALA A 82 -11.22 -4.28 9.27
CA ALA A 82 -12.16 -4.09 8.17
C ALA A 82 -12.26 -5.33 7.27
N PHE A 83 -11.13 -5.92 6.87
CA PHE A 83 -11.13 -7.13 6.04
C PHE A 83 -11.81 -8.31 6.72
N LYS A 84 -11.72 -8.46 8.05
CA LYS A 84 -12.44 -9.49 8.81
C LYS A 84 -13.97 -9.40 8.68
N GLN A 85 -14.49 -8.22 8.43
CA GLN A 85 -15.93 -8.02 8.25
C GLN A 85 -16.38 -8.26 6.81
N ALA A 86 -15.47 -8.40 5.87
CA ALA A 86 -15.78 -8.61 4.46
C ALA A 86 -16.43 -9.98 4.24
N GLN A 87 -17.52 -10.00 3.48
CA GLN A 87 -18.29 -11.19 3.13
C GLN A 87 -18.29 -11.50 1.64
N GLY A 88 -17.74 -10.59 0.83
CA GLY A 88 -17.70 -10.73 -0.62
C GLY A 88 -16.83 -11.89 -1.09
N LYS A 89 -17.16 -12.42 -2.26
CA LYS A 89 -16.28 -13.36 -2.98
C LYS A 89 -14.93 -12.72 -3.29
N TYR A 90 -14.96 -11.45 -3.62
CA TYR A 90 -13.80 -10.59 -3.88
C TYR A 90 -13.75 -9.44 -2.90
N VAL A 91 -12.54 -8.96 -2.70
CA VAL A 91 -12.28 -7.75 -1.91
C VAL A 91 -11.43 -6.78 -2.72
N ALA A 92 -11.69 -5.50 -2.52
CA ALA A 92 -10.87 -4.43 -3.05
C ALA A 92 -10.75 -3.35 -1.98
N SER A 93 -9.59 -2.74 -1.85
CA SER A 93 -9.44 -1.58 -0.97
C SER A 93 -9.22 -0.32 -1.78
N LEU A 94 -9.68 0.80 -1.23
CA LEU A 94 -9.44 2.13 -1.76
C LEU A 94 -8.93 3.01 -0.62
N ASN A 95 -7.77 3.62 -0.80
CA ASN A 95 -7.28 4.61 0.15
C ASN A 95 -8.21 5.83 0.18
N ASP A 96 -8.33 6.45 1.33
CA ASP A 96 -9.23 7.58 1.56
C ASP A 96 -8.89 8.85 0.75
N ASP A 97 -7.73 8.90 0.12
CA ASP A 97 -7.29 10.00 -0.73
C ASP A 97 -7.24 9.67 -2.23
N ASP A 98 -7.58 8.44 -2.60
CA ASP A 98 -7.59 7.96 -3.98
C ASP A 98 -9.03 7.90 -4.54
N LEU A 99 -9.14 7.70 -5.85
CA LEU A 99 -10.43 7.61 -6.55
C LEU A 99 -10.44 6.42 -7.51
N TRP A 100 -11.62 5.85 -7.72
CA TRP A 100 -11.89 4.88 -8.77
C TRP A 100 -12.61 5.51 -9.95
N ASN A 101 -12.26 5.12 -11.17
CA ASN A 101 -13.11 5.37 -12.32
C ASN A 101 -14.36 4.49 -12.25
N PRO A 102 -15.50 4.89 -12.83
CA PRO A 102 -16.77 4.17 -12.69
C PRO A 102 -16.75 2.70 -13.15
N ASP A 103 -15.86 2.35 -14.04
CA ASP A 103 -15.74 1.03 -14.67
C ASP A 103 -14.66 0.12 -14.04
N PHE A 104 -14.06 0.52 -12.93
CA PHE A 104 -12.96 -0.23 -12.30
C PHE A 104 -13.36 -1.66 -11.94
N LEU A 105 -14.43 -1.85 -11.18
CA LEU A 105 -14.87 -3.18 -10.77
C LEU A 105 -15.48 -3.97 -11.93
N GLU A 106 -16.23 -3.32 -12.80
CA GLU A 106 -16.79 -3.94 -14.00
C GLU A 106 -15.73 -4.60 -14.88
N LYS A 107 -14.54 -4.00 -14.95
CA LYS A 107 -13.42 -4.51 -15.77
C LYS A 107 -12.53 -5.51 -15.03
N LEU A 108 -12.36 -5.41 -13.71
CA LEU A 108 -11.46 -6.29 -12.97
C LEU A 108 -12.11 -7.55 -12.41
N VAL A 109 -13.42 -7.59 -12.18
CA VAL A 109 -14.10 -8.78 -11.67
C VAL A 109 -14.19 -9.90 -12.72
N PRO A 110 -14.55 -9.66 -13.99
CA PRO A 110 -14.69 -10.72 -14.97
C PRO A 110 -13.45 -11.61 -15.17
N PRO A 111 -12.21 -11.10 -15.21
CA PRO A 111 -11.03 -11.95 -15.29
C PRO A 111 -10.88 -12.93 -14.12
N LEU A 112 -11.28 -12.52 -12.92
CA LEU A 112 -11.30 -13.38 -11.74
C LEU A 112 -12.39 -14.44 -11.82
N GLU A 113 -13.57 -14.11 -12.34
CA GLU A 113 -14.66 -15.06 -12.55
C GLU A 113 -14.34 -16.06 -13.63
N ALA A 114 -13.64 -15.65 -14.68
CA ALA A 114 -13.29 -16.52 -15.80
C ALA A 114 -12.22 -17.57 -15.47
N ASN A 115 -11.39 -17.31 -14.44
CA ASN A 115 -10.28 -18.20 -14.09
C ASN A 115 -10.12 -18.31 -12.56
N PRO A 116 -10.50 -19.45 -11.96
CA PRO A 116 -10.37 -19.67 -10.51
C PRO A 116 -8.92 -19.73 -10.02
N ASP A 117 -7.95 -19.91 -10.91
CA ASP A 117 -6.51 -19.91 -10.60
C ASP A 117 -5.90 -18.51 -10.62
N VAL A 118 -6.71 -17.46 -10.78
CA VAL A 118 -6.31 -16.07 -10.63
C VAL A 118 -6.73 -15.57 -9.27
N VAL A 119 -5.76 -15.12 -8.46
CA VAL A 119 -6.02 -14.59 -7.11
C VAL A 119 -6.21 -13.09 -7.11
N VAL A 120 -5.62 -12.36 -8.05
CA VAL A 120 -5.69 -10.91 -8.14
C VAL A 120 -5.82 -10.45 -9.59
N ALA A 121 -6.69 -9.47 -9.82
CA ALA A 121 -6.73 -8.67 -11.04
C ALA A 121 -6.32 -7.24 -10.70
N PHE A 122 -5.45 -6.64 -11.49
CA PHE A 122 -4.92 -5.30 -11.22
C PHE A 122 -4.78 -4.49 -12.51
N CYS A 123 -4.71 -3.18 -12.34
CA CYS A 123 -4.62 -2.21 -13.43
C CYS A 123 -3.56 -1.15 -13.15
N ASP A 124 -3.38 -0.26 -14.10
CA ASP A 124 -2.58 0.95 -13.94
C ASP A 124 -3.44 2.11 -13.38
N HIS A 125 -2.80 3.24 -13.05
CA HIS A 125 -3.48 4.40 -12.47
C HIS A 125 -3.01 5.72 -13.10
N TYR A 126 -3.86 6.73 -13.01
CA TYR A 126 -3.48 8.13 -13.19
C TYR A 126 -2.91 8.69 -11.89
N ILE A 127 -2.01 9.65 -12.00
CA ILE A 127 -1.58 10.50 -10.90
C ILE A 127 -2.42 11.78 -10.91
N ILE A 128 -3.02 12.12 -9.78
CA ILE A 128 -3.77 13.36 -9.58
C ILE A 128 -3.15 14.20 -8.47
N ASP A 129 -3.36 15.52 -8.53
CA ASP A 129 -2.96 16.45 -7.48
C ASP A 129 -4.00 16.56 -6.35
N ALA A 130 -3.77 17.48 -5.41
CA ALA A 130 -4.68 17.73 -4.29
C ALA A 130 -6.10 18.10 -4.73
N ASP A 131 -6.26 18.72 -5.89
CA ASP A 131 -7.54 19.15 -6.45
C ASP A 131 -8.18 18.10 -7.39
N GLY A 132 -7.52 16.97 -7.57
CA GLY A 132 -8.00 15.88 -8.43
C GLY A 132 -7.64 16.03 -9.91
N VAL A 133 -6.77 16.97 -10.27
CA VAL A 133 -6.32 17.20 -11.64
C VAL A 133 -5.25 16.17 -12.03
N ILE A 134 -5.44 15.53 -13.19
CA ILE A 134 -4.50 14.53 -13.70
C ILE A 134 -3.20 15.20 -14.14
N ASN A 135 -2.07 14.69 -13.66
CA ASN A 135 -0.74 15.00 -14.19
C ASN A 135 -0.31 13.88 -15.14
N TYR A 136 -0.43 14.12 -16.44
CA TYR A 136 -0.13 13.09 -17.46
C TYR A 136 1.35 12.73 -17.52
N ALA A 137 2.25 13.70 -17.37
CA ALA A 137 3.70 13.46 -17.40
C ALA A 137 4.13 12.55 -16.24
N THR A 138 3.71 12.86 -15.01
CA THR A 138 3.98 12.04 -13.82
C THR A 138 3.30 10.68 -13.91
N THR A 139 2.11 10.60 -14.49
CA THR A 139 1.43 9.33 -14.75
C THR A 139 2.28 8.41 -15.63
N GLU A 140 2.82 8.90 -16.72
CA GLU A 140 3.69 8.13 -17.62
C GLU A 140 4.98 7.67 -16.93
N GLU A 141 5.58 8.54 -16.11
CA GLU A 141 6.76 8.20 -15.32
C GLU A 141 6.47 7.07 -14.34
N HIS A 142 5.33 7.11 -13.65
CA HIS A 142 4.91 6.06 -12.71
C HIS A 142 4.65 4.74 -13.43
N THR A 143 3.98 4.76 -14.58
CA THR A 143 3.73 3.55 -15.36
C THR A 143 5.05 2.85 -15.72
N ARG A 144 6.07 3.60 -16.16
CA ARG A 144 7.41 3.08 -16.46
C ARG A 144 8.16 2.63 -15.21
N LEU A 145 8.06 3.38 -14.11
CA LEU A 145 8.76 3.09 -12.85
C LEU A 145 8.37 1.72 -12.30
N TRP A 146 7.11 1.36 -12.39
CA TRP A 146 6.60 0.06 -11.95
C TRP A 146 6.47 -0.96 -13.09
N LYS A 147 7.07 -0.67 -14.23
CA LYS A 147 7.15 -1.56 -15.38
C LYS A 147 5.81 -2.06 -15.90
N ARG A 148 4.74 -1.30 -15.70
CA ARG A 148 3.41 -1.65 -16.22
C ARG A 148 3.31 -1.49 -17.73
N ASP A 149 4.13 -0.62 -18.32
CA ASP A 149 4.29 -0.48 -19.77
C ASP A 149 4.81 -1.74 -20.45
N GLN A 150 5.42 -2.66 -19.70
CA GLN A 150 5.94 -3.96 -20.17
C GLN A 150 4.93 -5.10 -20.01
N LEU A 151 3.78 -4.86 -19.36
CA LEU A 151 2.77 -5.87 -19.09
C LEU A 151 1.70 -5.88 -20.18
N LYS A 152 1.16 -7.09 -20.44
CA LYS A 152 0.08 -7.34 -21.39
C LYS A 152 -1.18 -7.80 -20.66
N ALA A 153 -2.32 -7.75 -21.36
CA ALA A 153 -3.59 -8.30 -20.89
C ALA A 153 -3.54 -9.82 -20.82
N GLU A 154 -2.89 -10.35 -19.80
CA GLU A 154 -2.71 -11.80 -19.60
C GLU A 154 -2.51 -12.15 -18.13
N VAL A 155 -2.55 -13.43 -17.81
CA VAL A 155 -2.26 -13.97 -16.49
C VAL A 155 -0.76 -14.19 -16.34
N TYR A 156 -0.19 -13.69 -15.26
CA TYR A 156 1.18 -13.94 -14.84
C TYR A 156 1.18 -14.90 -13.65
N GLN A 157 1.85 -16.05 -13.81
CA GLN A 157 1.91 -17.09 -12.79
C GLN A 157 3.24 -17.85 -12.87
N PRO A 158 4.07 -17.85 -11.82
CA PRO A 158 3.94 -17.06 -10.60
C PRO A 158 4.11 -15.56 -10.86
N PHE A 159 3.69 -14.71 -9.92
CA PHE A 159 3.80 -13.26 -10.08
C PHE A 159 4.60 -12.55 -8.97
N CYS A 160 5.38 -13.30 -8.18
CA CYS A 160 6.15 -12.71 -7.08
C CYS A 160 7.19 -11.69 -7.56
N THR A 161 7.80 -11.89 -8.74
CA THR A 161 8.72 -10.89 -9.31
C THR A 161 7.99 -9.60 -9.67
N ILE A 162 6.88 -9.69 -10.39
CA ILE A 162 6.04 -8.55 -10.76
C ILE A 162 5.48 -7.86 -9.52
N GLY A 163 5.01 -8.65 -8.54
CA GLY A 163 4.37 -8.12 -7.34
C GLY A 163 5.33 -7.54 -6.31
N LEU A 164 6.46 -8.19 -6.05
CA LEU A 164 7.32 -7.87 -4.92
C LEU A 164 8.62 -7.16 -5.32
N VAL A 165 9.15 -7.42 -6.49
CA VAL A 165 10.37 -6.77 -7.00
C VAL A 165 10.01 -5.56 -7.84
N ASP A 166 9.22 -5.73 -8.90
CA ASP A 166 8.77 -4.63 -9.75
C ASP A 166 7.67 -3.79 -9.11
N GLN A 167 6.94 -4.37 -8.17
CA GLN A 167 5.83 -3.75 -7.45
C GLN A 167 4.75 -3.22 -8.41
N ALA A 168 4.44 -3.98 -9.44
CA ALA A 168 3.43 -3.63 -10.43
C ALA A 168 2.00 -3.76 -9.89
N VAL A 169 1.77 -4.61 -8.90
CA VAL A 169 0.47 -4.77 -8.23
C VAL A 169 0.33 -3.76 -7.11
N SER A 170 -0.81 -3.07 -7.05
CA SER A 170 -1.12 -2.06 -6.03
C SER A 170 -2.46 -2.38 -5.36
N PRO A 171 -2.46 -3.25 -4.32
CA PRO A 171 -3.70 -3.72 -3.71
C PRO A 171 -4.47 -2.65 -2.93
N ALA A 172 -3.81 -1.56 -2.57
CA ALA A 172 -4.46 -0.50 -1.79
C ALA A 172 -5.52 0.28 -2.58
N SER A 173 -5.39 0.38 -3.92
CA SER A 173 -6.34 1.15 -4.73
C SER A 173 -6.60 0.57 -6.12
N SER A 174 -5.73 -0.27 -6.66
CA SER A 174 -5.74 -0.65 -8.08
C SER A 174 -5.80 -2.17 -8.32
N ALA A 175 -6.36 -2.92 -7.38
CA ALA A 175 -6.49 -4.37 -7.49
C ALA A 175 -7.77 -4.89 -6.84
N VAL A 176 -8.23 -6.02 -7.35
CA VAL A 176 -9.32 -6.84 -6.78
C VAL A 176 -8.76 -8.23 -6.48
N ILE A 177 -9.04 -8.73 -5.28
CA ILE A 177 -8.44 -9.96 -4.75
C ILE A 177 -9.52 -10.98 -4.43
N ARG A 178 -9.26 -12.24 -4.73
CA ARG A 178 -10.09 -13.37 -4.31
C ARG A 178 -9.94 -13.59 -2.81
N ARG A 179 -10.99 -13.30 -2.05
CA ARG A 179 -10.94 -13.22 -0.59
C ARG A 179 -10.49 -14.51 0.11
N ASP A 180 -10.95 -15.66 -0.34
CA ASP A 180 -10.69 -16.95 0.30
C ASP A 180 -9.27 -17.51 0.08
N LYS A 181 -8.46 -16.85 -0.74
CA LYS A 181 -7.06 -17.23 -1.01
C LYS A 181 -6.04 -16.55 -0.09
N VAL A 182 -6.48 -15.65 0.77
CA VAL A 182 -5.61 -14.85 1.63
C VAL A 182 -5.96 -15.05 3.10
N ASN A 183 -4.95 -15.23 3.93
CA ASN A 183 -5.11 -15.18 5.37
C ASN A 183 -5.02 -13.73 5.87
N TRP A 184 -6.15 -13.08 6.05
CA TRP A 184 -6.27 -11.67 6.41
C TRP A 184 -5.74 -11.34 7.80
N ASP A 185 -5.66 -12.32 8.71
CA ASP A 185 -5.11 -12.13 10.07
C ASP A 185 -3.63 -11.76 10.04
N GLU A 186 -2.89 -12.14 9.02
CA GLU A 186 -1.48 -11.83 8.88
C GLU A 186 -1.19 -10.34 8.60
N LEU A 187 -2.19 -9.54 8.27
CA LEU A 187 -2.04 -8.09 8.07
C LEU A 187 -1.93 -7.31 9.40
N LEU A 188 -2.32 -7.90 10.52
CA LEU A 188 -2.48 -7.20 11.80
C LEU A 188 -1.18 -6.49 12.26
N SER A 189 -0.02 -7.10 12.04
CA SER A 189 1.27 -6.63 12.55
C SER A 189 2.15 -5.92 11.51
N VAL A 190 1.67 -5.75 10.27
CA VAL A 190 2.50 -5.24 9.18
C VAL A 190 2.75 -3.73 9.29
N GLY A 191 1.75 -2.95 9.64
CA GLY A 191 1.83 -1.50 9.68
C GLY A 191 1.61 -0.85 8.31
N VAL A 192 2.39 0.19 8.00
CA VAL A 192 2.17 1.02 6.81
C VAL A 192 2.34 0.28 5.49
N TYR A 193 3.09 -0.80 5.45
CA TYR A 193 3.29 -1.62 4.24
C TYR A 193 2.32 -2.80 4.12
N TRP A 194 1.14 -2.68 4.73
CA TRP A 194 0.13 -3.73 4.72
C TRP A 194 -0.26 -4.17 3.31
N ASP A 195 -0.37 -3.26 2.37
CA ASP A 195 -0.73 -3.55 0.99
C ASP A 195 0.40 -4.29 0.23
N TYR A 196 1.65 -3.93 0.49
CA TYR A 196 2.80 -4.67 -0.04
C TYR A 196 2.84 -6.11 0.49
N TYR A 197 2.59 -6.27 1.77
CA TYR A 197 2.50 -7.60 2.38
C TYR A 197 1.27 -8.37 1.87
N LEU A 198 0.16 -7.68 1.59
CA LEU A 198 -1.01 -8.28 0.97
C LEU A 198 -0.68 -8.84 -0.43
N THR A 199 0.12 -8.14 -1.23
CA THR A 199 0.65 -8.68 -2.49
C THR A 199 1.43 -9.97 -2.25
N TYR A 200 2.25 -10.03 -1.21
CA TYR A 200 2.97 -11.25 -0.83
C TYR A 200 2.02 -12.39 -0.45
N LEU A 201 1.00 -12.13 0.34
CA LEU A 201 0.01 -13.16 0.72
C LEU A 201 -0.72 -13.71 -0.51
N ALA A 202 -1.04 -12.87 -1.46
CA ALA A 202 -1.62 -13.29 -2.74
C ALA A 202 -0.63 -14.09 -3.59
N CYS A 203 0.61 -13.64 -3.73
CA CYS A 203 1.70 -14.37 -4.41
C CYS A 203 1.93 -15.75 -3.83
N ARG A 204 1.95 -15.85 -2.50
CA ARG A 204 2.23 -17.07 -1.76
C ARG A 204 1.20 -18.18 -2.03
N SER A 205 -0.01 -17.83 -2.44
CA SER A 205 -1.05 -18.78 -2.81
C SER A 205 -0.64 -19.70 -3.99
N GLY A 206 0.32 -19.27 -4.80
CA GLY A 206 0.72 -19.97 -6.04
C GLY A 206 -0.18 -19.68 -7.24
N ASP A 207 -1.28 -18.95 -7.04
CA ASP A 207 -2.19 -18.54 -8.11
C ASP A 207 -1.66 -17.34 -8.90
N GLY A 208 -2.31 -17.01 -10.01
CA GLY A 208 -1.88 -15.99 -10.94
C GLY A 208 -2.43 -14.61 -10.66
N ALA A 209 -1.82 -13.61 -11.30
CA ALA A 209 -2.28 -12.24 -11.36
C ALA A 209 -2.64 -11.88 -12.80
N TYR A 210 -3.82 -11.31 -13.00
CA TYR A 210 -4.26 -10.80 -14.30
C TYR A 210 -4.02 -9.29 -14.36
N TYR A 211 -3.35 -8.82 -15.40
CA TYR A 211 -3.19 -7.40 -15.67
C TYR A 211 -4.21 -6.90 -16.68
N TYR A 212 -4.95 -5.88 -16.29
CA TYR A 212 -5.86 -5.14 -17.17
C TYR A 212 -5.15 -3.87 -17.66
N PRO A 213 -4.85 -3.72 -18.96
CA PRO A 213 -3.93 -2.68 -19.47
C PRO A 213 -4.59 -1.32 -19.65
N GLU A 214 -5.33 -0.86 -18.66
CA GLU A 214 -5.94 0.48 -18.62
C GLU A 214 -5.68 1.14 -17.27
N ARG A 215 -5.75 2.47 -17.24
CA ARG A 215 -5.72 3.26 -16.01
C ARG A 215 -7.14 3.46 -15.51
N LEU A 216 -7.54 2.64 -14.54
CA LEU A 216 -8.90 2.60 -13.99
C LEU A 216 -9.03 3.28 -12.63
N THR A 217 -7.93 3.76 -12.09
CA THR A 217 -7.88 4.39 -10.77
C THR A 217 -7.06 5.67 -10.81
N ARG A 218 -7.20 6.50 -9.78
CA ARG A 218 -6.51 7.77 -9.64
C ARG A 218 -5.81 7.82 -8.30
N TYR A 219 -4.49 7.87 -8.34
CA TYR A 219 -3.63 7.98 -7.17
C TYR A 219 -3.31 9.45 -6.90
N ARG A 220 -3.66 9.92 -5.71
CA ARG A 220 -3.46 11.32 -5.32
C ARG A 220 -2.10 11.54 -4.68
N VAL A 221 -1.39 12.56 -5.13
CA VAL A 221 -0.16 13.05 -4.51
C VAL A 221 -0.43 14.41 -3.89
N HIS A 222 -0.25 14.52 -2.57
CA HIS A 222 -0.49 15.74 -1.81
C HIS A 222 0.41 15.80 -0.56
N GLU A 223 0.51 16.96 0.07
CA GLU A 223 1.43 17.19 1.20
C GLU A 223 1.13 16.34 2.44
N LEU A 224 -0.12 15.94 2.64
CA LEU A 224 -0.55 15.10 3.77
C LEU A 224 -0.51 13.60 3.47
N SER A 225 -0.05 13.19 2.29
CA SER A 225 0.13 11.76 1.98
C SER A 225 1.26 11.18 2.82
N GLU A 226 1.14 9.92 3.20
CA GLU A 226 2.19 9.22 3.98
C GLU A 226 3.51 9.18 3.22
N THR A 227 3.47 9.03 1.90
CA THR A 227 4.65 9.10 1.03
C THR A 227 5.37 10.43 1.16
N HIS A 228 4.63 11.54 1.10
CA HIS A 228 5.21 12.88 1.20
C HIS A 228 5.73 13.16 2.62
N ILE A 229 4.97 12.81 3.66
CA ILE A 229 5.37 12.97 5.06
C ILE A 229 6.64 12.19 5.35
N SER A 230 6.76 10.94 4.90
CA SER A 230 7.96 10.12 5.08
C SER A 230 9.17 10.71 4.37
N GLY A 231 8.98 11.25 3.18
CA GLY A 231 10.03 11.91 2.40
C GLY A 231 10.48 13.26 2.96
N SER A 232 9.67 13.93 3.77
CA SER A 232 9.97 15.24 4.36
C SER A 232 10.87 15.21 5.61
N GLY A 233 11.32 14.01 6.04
CA GLY A 233 12.17 13.85 7.21
C GLY A 233 11.42 13.75 8.54
N ASN A 234 10.11 13.47 8.53
CA ASN A 234 9.34 13.20 9.73
C ASN A 234 9.86 11.94 10.44
N ALA A 235 10.41 12.10 11.66
CA ALA A 235 11.06 11.03 12.39
C ALA A 235 10.10 9.86 12.70
N LYS A 236 8.89 10.16 13.16
CA LYS A 236 7.90 9.12 13.50
C LYS A 236 7.43 8.33 12.27
N ALA A 237 7.22 9.01 11.15
CA ALA A 237 6.87 8.38 9.89
C ALA A 237 8.01 7.48 9.38
N GLN A 238 9.26 7.93 9.48
CA GLN A 238 10.42 7.11 9.13
C GLN A 238 10.56 5.86 10.00
N ILE A 239 10.29 5.98 11.30
CA ILE A 239 10.30 4.85 12.23
C ILE A 239 9.24 3.82 11.85
N ARG A 240 7.99 4.26 11.61
CA ARG A 240 6.90 3.36 11.16
C ARG A 240 7.26 2.65 9.87
N LYS A 241 7.78 3.36 8.92
CA LYS A 241 8.22 2.85 7.62
C LYS A 241 9.35 1.83 7.75
N GLY A 242 10.39 2.15 8.51
CA GLY A 242 11.50 1.25 8.72
C GLY A 242 11.07 -0.05 9.40
N LYS A 243 10.25 0.03 10.43
CA LYS A 243 9.69 -1.15 11.12
C LYS A 243 8.86 -2.02 10.18
N SER A 244 8.01 -1.42 9.37
CA SER A 244 7.16 -2.15 8.43
C SER A 244 7.97 -2.80 7.31
N GLY A 245 8.98 -2.10 6.79
CA GLY A 245 9.91 -2.66 5.80
C GLY A 245 10.68 -3.87 6.35
N ILE A 246 11.21 -3.76 7.56
CA ILE A 246 11.91 -4.87 8.23
C ILE A 246 10.96 -6.08 8.34
N PHE A 247 9.74 -5.87 8.81
CA PHE A 247 8.74 -6.93 8.90
C PHE A 247 8.55 -7.65 7.55
N CYS A 248 8.30 -6.92 6.49
CA CYS A 248 8.08 -7.48 5.17
C CYS A 248 9.30 -8.26 4.67
N TYR A 249 10.47 -7.64 4.66
CA TYR A 249 11.66 -8.24 4.06
C TYR A 249 12.20 -9.43 4.86
N GLU A 250 12.06 -9.45 6.18
CA GLU A 250 12.38 -10.63 6.99
C GLU A 250 11.48 -11.81 6.65
N HIS A 251 10.18 -11.57 6.47
CA HIS A 251 9.24 -12.61 6.05
C HIS A 251 9.53 -13.11 4.62
N PHE A 252 9.85 -12.22 3.70
CA PHE A 252 10.20 -12.61 2.33
C PHE A 252 11.49 -13.43 2.28
N LEU A 253 12.49 -13.05 3.07
CA LEU A 253 13.75 -13.80 3.16
C LEU A 253 13.59 -15.17 3.81
N ALA A 254 12.61 -15.34 4.70
CA ALA A 254 12.30 -16.60 5.34
C ALA A 254 11.51 -17.56 4.41
N ASP A 255 10.92 -17.05 3.32
CA ASP A 255 10.12 -17.88 2.41
C ASP A 255 11.01 -18.55 1.36
N PRO A 256 11.05 -19.92 1.34
CA PRO A 256 11.84 -20.66 0.34
C PRO A 256 11.44 -20.38 -1.12
N GLN A 257 10.19 -20.00 -1.37
CA GLN A 257 9.69 -19.68 -2.71
C GLN A 257 10.33 -18.40 -3.30
N LEU A 258 10.90 -17.54 -2.46
CA LEU A 258 11.50 -16.26 -2.84
C LEU A 258 13.04 -16.30 -2.88
N GLN A 259 13.67 -17.47 -2.82
CA GLN A 259 15.14 -17.61 -2.76
C GLN A 259 15.87 -16.97 -3.93
N LYS A 260 15.31 -16.98 -5.13
CA LYS A 260 15.92 -16.34 -6.30
C LYS A 260 16.05 -14.82 -6.16
N HIS A 261 15.30 -14.21 -5.25
CA HIS A 261 15.31 -12.77 -4.96
C HIS A 261 16.03 -12.43 -3.64
N ARG A 262 16.74 -13.39 -3.05
CA ARG A 262 17.41 -13.21 -1.76
C ARG A 262 18.32 -11.99 -1.72
N SER A 263 19.13 -11.80 -2.75
CA SER A 263 20.05 -10.65 -2.83
C SER A 263 19.29 -9.32 -2.83
N TYR A 264 18.22 -9.22 -3.60
CA TYR A 264 17.36 -8.05 -3.66
C TYR A 264 16.71 -7.74 -2.31
N PHE A 265 16.10 -8.72 -1.65
CA PHE A 265 15.44 -8.51 -0.36
C PHE A 265 16.42 -8.25 0.78
N THR A 266 17.62 -8.82 0.73
CA THR A 266 18.68 -8.52 1.71
C THR A 266 19.11 -7.05 1.61
N GLN A 267 19.27 -6.53 0.40
CA GLN A 267 19.55 -5.12 0.17
C GLN A 267 18.42 -4.22 0.68
N LYS A 268 17.17 -4.59 0.42
CA LYS A 268 16.00 -3.86 0.90
C LYS A 268 15.88 -3.89 2.42
N LEU A 269 16.17 -5.02 3.05
CA LEU A 269 16.20 -5.14 4.50
C LEU A 269 17.26 -4.22 5.11
N ALA A 270 18.44 -4.16 4.53
CA ALA A 270 19.47 -3.22 4.96
C ALA A 270 19.02 -1.77 4.86
N GLN A 271 18.38 -1.40 3.77
CA GLN A 271 17.80 -0.05 3.60
C GLN A 271 16.74 0.27 4.65
N ALA A 272 15.87 -0.70 4.97
CA ALA A 272 14.85 -0.53 5.99
C ALA A 272 15.45 -0.36 7.40
N ASN A 273 16.48 -1.14 7.74
CA ASN A 273 17.24 -0.98 8.99
C ASN A 273 17.89 0.40 9.08
N THR A 274 18.48 0.89 7.99
CA THR A 274 19.07 2.23 7.93
C THR A 274 18.00 3.33 8.09
N THR A 275 16.87 3.19 7.43
CA THR A 275 15.74 4.12 7.55
C THR A 275 15.24 4.20 9.00
N LEU A 276 15.08 3.05 9.66
CA LEU A 276 14.68 3.00 11.07
C LEU A 276 15.73 3.66 11.95
N GLY A 277 17.02 3.36 11.75
CA GLY A 277 18.11 3.96 12.51
C GLY A 277 18.14 5.49 12.39
N ILE A 278 17.99 6.02 11.18
CA ILE A 278 17.94 7.48 10.93
C ILE A 278 16.70 8.09 11.60
N GLY A 279 15.55 7.45 11.49
CA GLY A 279 14.32 7.91 12.16
C GLY A 279 14.49 7.98 13.69
N LEU A 280 15.12 6.98 14.28
CA LEU A 280 15.41 6.95 15.72
C LEU A 280 16.40 8.05 16.14
N ILE A 281 17.43 8.32 15.35
CA ILE A 281 18.36 9.44 15.60
C ILE A 281 17.60 10.76 15.60
N ARG A 282 16.76 11.00 14.62
CA ARG A 282 15.96 12.22 14.48
C ARG A 282 14.93 12.38 15.62
N ASP A 283 14.48 11.27 16.19
CA ASP A 283 13.56 11.26 17.35
C ASP A 283 14.32 11.38 18.71
N GLY A 284 15.64 11.58 18.68
CA GLY A 284 16.46 11.68 19.88
C GLY A 284 16.81 10.33 20.54
N ARG A 285 16.50 9.22 19.91
CA ARG A 285 16.69 7.84 20.41
C ARG A 285 17.96 7.22 19.84
N VAL A 286 19.08 7.90 20.01
CA VAL A 286 20.37 7.57 19.35
C VAL A 286 20.89 6.19 19.76
N ALA A 287 20.80 5.82 21.04
CA ALA A 287 21.27 4.52 21.51
C ALA A 287 20.48 3.35 20.90
N GLU A 288 19.18 3.53 20.68
CA GLU A 288 18.34 2.52 20.04
C GLU A 288 18.63 2.39 18.53
N ALA A 289 19.14 3.43 17.90
CA ALA A 289 19.45 3.44 16.46
C ALA A 289 20.65 2.54 16.11
N ARG A 290 21.66 2.46 16.96
CA ARG A 290 22.93 1.76 16.66
C ARG A 290 22.79 0.31 16.25
N PRO A 291 22.02 -0.55 16.95
CA PRO A 291 21.85 -1.95 16.55
C PRO A 291 21.30 -2.09 15.13
N TYR A 292 20.36 -1.26 14.74
CA TYR A 292 19.78 -1.29 13.39
C TYR A 292 20.80 -0.88 12.32
N LEU A 293 21.57 0.16 12.58
CA LEU A 293 22.59 0.63 11.65
C LEU A 293 23.75 -0.38 11.49
N PHE A 294 24.21 -1.02 12.56
CA PHE A 294 25.19 -2.10 12.48
C PHE A 294 24.64 -3.29 11.71
N ARG A 295 23.40 -3.66 11.96
CA ARG A 295 22.73 -4.75 11.24
C ARG A 295 22.63 -4.44 9.75
N ALA A 296 22.29 -3.19 9.38
CA ALA A 296 22.28 -2.75 7.99
C ALA A 296 23.64 -2.90 7.31
N LEU A 297 24.74 -2.48 7.95
CA LEU A 297 26.10 -2.65 7.43
C LEU A 297 26.47 -4.11 7.21
N SER A 298 26.08 -5.00 8.12
CA SER A 298 26.34 -6.44 7.97
C SER A 298 25.59 -7.09 6.83
N GLN A 299 24.43 -6.52 6.44
CA GLN A 299 23.59 -7.02 5.37
C GLN A 299 23.99 -6.47 4.00
N ASN A 300 24.26 -5.17 3.92
CA ASN A 300 24.68 -4.50 2.71
C ASN A 300 25.39 -3.17 3.03
N PHE A 301 26.63 -3.01 2.60
CA PHE A 301 27.38 -1.79 2.83
C PHE A 301 26.77 -0.59 2.12
N SER A 302 26.65 0.53 2.84
CA SER A 302 26.14 1.80 2.32
C SER A 302 26.84 2.97 3.03
N LEU A 303 27.30 3.97 2.26
CA LEU A 303 27.86 5.20 2.81
C LEU A 303 26.82 5.97 3.64
N ARG A 304 25.56 5.89 3.27
CA ARG A 304 24.46 6.47 4.05
C ARG A 304 24.38 5.87 5.44
N THR A 305 24.54 4.56 5.56
CA THR A 305 24.53 3.86 6.85
C THR A 305 25.75 4.24 7.69
N VAL A 306 26.93 4.34 7.09
CA VAL A 306 28.15 4.79 7.76
C VAL A 306 27.97 6.22 8.28
N ALA A 307 27.47 7.12 7.45
CA ALA A 307 27.20 8.51 7.86
C ALA A 307 26.21 8.59 9.03
N ALA A 308 25.16 7.79 9.01
CA ALA A 308 24.20 7.70 10.12
C ALA A 308 24.87 7.19 11.41
N LEU A 309 25.72 6.16 11.33
CA LEU A 309 26.48 5.65 12.47
C LEU A 309 27.41 6.72 13.06
N MET A 310 28.06 7.50 12.22
CA MET A 310 28.91 8.61 12.68
C MET A 310 28.12 9.63 13.48
N LEU A 311 26.88 9.92 13.09
CA LEU A 311 26.00 10.82 13.86
C LEU A 311 25.67 10.28 15.27
N THR A 312 25.76 8.99 15.49
CA THR A 312 25.49 8.39 16.81
C THR A 312 26.65 8.56 17.82
N VAL A 313 27.84 8.91 17.36
CA VAL A 313 29.03 9.07 18.20
C VAL A 313 29.46 10.53 18.34
N ILE A 314 28.88 11.45 17.56
CA ILE A 314 29.15 12.88 17.66
C ILE A 314 28.26 13.47 18.78
N PRO A 315 28.82 14.29 19.71
CA PRO A 315 28.01 14.97 20.70
C PRO A 315 26.90 15.80 20.04
N GLN A 316 25.68 15.74 20.54
CA GLN A 316 24.51 16.42 19.97
C GLN A 316 24.67 17.92 19.75
N GLN A 317 25.59 18.57 20.49
CA GLN A 317 25.91 19.98 20.37
C GLN A 317 26.65 20.36 19.07
N LEU A 318 27.22 19.37 18.36
CA LEU A 318 27.99 19.56 17.12
C LEU A 318 27.25 19.02 15.88
N ALA A 319 26.10 18.36 16.04
CA ALA A 319 25.42 17.63 14.97
C ALA A 319 24.51 18.50 14.08
N ASN A 320 24.44 19.82 14.31
CA ASN A 320 23.45 20.71 13.71
C ASN A 320 23.76 21.34 12.32
N PRO A 321 24.78 20.94 11.53
CA PRO A 321 24.91 21.46 10.18
C PRO A 321 24.76 20.42 9.04
N PHE A 322 24.51 19.16 9.31
CA PHE A 322 24.44 18.17 8.24
C PHE A 322 23.00 17.80 7.89
N GLU A 323 22.38 18.59 7.00
CA GLU A 323 21.23 18.13 6.21
C GLU A 323 21.71 17.02 5.30
N ILE A 324 21.35 15.78 5.61
CA ILE A 324 21.47 14.66 4.68
C ILE A 324 20.45 14.92 3.57
N SER A 325 20.95 15.44 2.43
CA SER A 325 20.12 15.85 1.31
C SER A 325 19.30 14.67 0.74
N PRO A 326 17.98 14.82 0.62
CA PRO A 326 17.09 13.73 0.19
C PRO A 326 17.07 13.47 -1.33
N ARG A 327 17.79 14.26 -2.14
CA ARG A 327 17.49 14.39 -3.57
C ARG A 327 17.78 13.19 -4.50
N ARG A 328 18.60 12.22 -4.13
CA ARG A 328 18.90 11.06 -5.01
C ARG A 328 18.19 9.76 -4.59
N GLU A 329 17.72 9.66 -3.37
CA GLU A 329 17.02 8.47 -2.88
C GLU A 329 15.51 8.50 -3.15
N ILE A 330 14.95 9.68 -3.44
CA ILE A 330 13.52 9.86 -3.70
C ILE A 330 13.03 8.94 -4.82
N ILE A 331 13.81 8.73 -5.88
CA ILE A 331 13.38 7.92 -7.02
C ILE A 331 13.33 6.43 -6.68
N GLN A 332 14.28 5.89 -5.93
CA GLN A 332 14.23 4.47 -5.54
C GLN A 332 13.33 4.20 -4.35
N GLN A 333 13.23 5.15 -3.42
CA GLN A 333 12.30 5.05 -2.29
C GLN A 333 10.86 5.29 -2.70
N THR A 334 10.61 6.14 -3.68
CA THR A 334 9.30 6.35 -4.29
C THR A 334 8.73 5.05 -4.86
N LYS A 335 9.59 4.12 -5.29
CA LYS A 335 9.17 2.83 -5.83
C LYS A 335 8.45 1.94 -4.81
N VAL A 336 8.89 1.95 -3.55
CA VAL A 336 8.20 1.20 -2.47
C VAL A 336 7.02 2.01 -1.91
N HIS A 337 7.15 3.34 -1.83
CA HIS A 337 6.23 4.19 -1.08
C HIS A 337 4.96 4.56 -1.82
N SER A 338 5.06 4.88 -3.09
CA SER A 338 3.90 5.35 -3.84
C SER A 338 2.88 4.26 -4.15
N LYS A 339 3.20 3.00 -3.85
CA LYS A 339 2.28 1.88 -3.97
C LYS A 339 1.69 1.42 -2.64
N LEU A 340 2.25 1.88 -1.53
CA LEU A 340 1.90 1.38 -0.21
C LEU A 340 0.92 2.29 0.55
N HIS A 341 0.18 3.14 -0.19
CA HIS A 341 -0.90 3.97 0.37
C HIS A 341 -2.08 4.08 -0.53
#